data_bea0fbd78e1ea43b89e4c1973beee652
#
_entry.id   bea0fbd78e1ea43b89e4c1973beee652
#
_cell.length_a   1.000
_cell.length_b   1.000
_cell.length_c   1.000
_cell.angle_alpha   90.00
_cell.angle_beta   90.00
_cell.angle_gamma   90.00
#
_symmetry.space_group_name_H-M   'P 1'
#
loop_
_entity.id
_entity.type
_entity.pdbx_description
1 polymer ?
#
loop_
_entity_poly.entity_id
_entity_poly.type
_entity_poly.pdbx_seq_one_letter_code
_entity_poly.pdbx_strand_id
1 'polypeptide(L)'
;MAYGVTKSAVHALVKNMVKFLVPYELRVNAVAPGFVDTEWQKTKPAEIRRNIENKVSLGRFCDPDELAEVYKMLIENSYFNGEVVVVDGGYSYK
;
A
#
# COMPACT_ATOMS: atom_id res chain seq x y z
N MET A 1 -17.81 -0.21 -0.02
CA MET A 1 -18.19 0.54 -1.24
C MET A 1 -17.27 1.75 -1.47
N ALA A 2 -17.27 2.74 -0.58
CA ALA A 2 -16.43 3.93 -0.73
C ALA A 2 -14.92 3.59 -0.84
N TYR A 3 -14.47 2.63 -0.07
CA TYR A 3 -13.08 2.18 -0.09
C TYR A 3 -12.67 1.63 -1.46
N GLY A 4 -13.52 0.80 -2.08
CA GLY A 4 -13.25 0.27 -3.41
C GLY A 4 -13.22 1.35 -4.48
N VAL A 5 -14.12 2.33 -4.39
CA VAL A 5 -14.13 3.47 -5.31
C VAL A 5 -12.86 4.30 -5.16
N THR A 6 -12.44 4.56 -3.93
CA THR A 6 -11.21 5.31 -3.64
C THR A 6 -9.98 4.60 -4.20
N LYS A 7 -9.88 3.28 -4.02
CA LYS A 7 -8.76 2.51 -4.58
C LYS A 7 -8.75 2.57 -6.11
N SER A 8 -9.91 2.43 -6.74
CA SER A 8 -10.02 2.53 -8.19
C SER A 8 -9.59 3.91 -8.68
N ALA A 9 -9.96 4.96 -7.95
CA ALA A 9 -9.56 6.32 -8.28
C ALA A 9 -8.04 6.51 -8.21
N VAL A 10 -7.39 5.95 -7.18
CA VAL A 10 -5.93 6.00 -7.04
C VAL A 10 -5.25 5.29 -8.21
N HIS A 11 -5.72 4.12 -8.59
CA HIS A 11 -5.19 3.39 -9.75
C HIS A 11 -5.30 4.24 -11.02
N ALA A 12 -6.48 4.81 -11.27
CA ALA A 12 -6.72 5.64 -12.44
C ALA A 12 -5.82 6.89 -12.43
N LEU A 13 -5.68 7.52 -11.26
CA LEU A 13 -4.84 8.71 -11.11
C LEU A 13 -3.38 8.40 -11.45
N VAL A 14 -2.83 7.33 -10.91
CA VAL A 14 -1.44 6.93 -11.17
C VAL A 14 -1.23 6.68 -12.66
N LYS A 15 -2.12 5.94 -13.30
CA LYS A 15 -2.01 5.66 -14.73
C LYS A 15 -2.07 6.93 -15.58
N ASN A 16 -2.94 7.85 -15.22
CA ASN A 16 -3.05 9.13 -15.94
C ASN A 16 -1.83 10.01 -15.72
N MET A 17 -1.27 10.02 -14.51
CA MET A 17 -0.07 10.81 -14.20
C MET A 17 1.14 10.39 -15.02
N VAL A 18 1.24 9.13 -15.40
CA VAL A 18 2.34 8.65 -16.25
C VAL A 18 2.43 9.50 -17.52
N LYS A 19 1.29 9.72 -18.18
CA LYS A 19 1.25 10.49 -19.41
C LYS A 19 1.70 11.94 -19.22
N PHE A 20 1.28 12.57 -18.13
CA PHE A 20 1.65 13.95 -17.84
C PHE A 20 3.13 14.11 -17.50
N LEU A 21 3.74 13.07 -16.92
CA LEU A 21 5.11 13.13 -16.43
C LEU A 21 6.16 12.71 -17.46
N VAL A 22 5.73 12.12 -18.58
CA VAL A 22 6.65 11.71 -19.64
C VAL A 22 7.60 12.83 -20.09
N PRO A 23 7.12 14.08 -20.35
CA PRO A 23 8.01 15.14 -20.80
C PRO A 23 9.06 15.53 -19.76
N TYR A 24 8.83 15.22 -18.49
CA TYR A 24 9.74 15.56 -17.40
C TYR A 24 10.66 14.41 -17.01
N GLU A 25 10.55 13.28 -17.70
CA GLU A 25 11.33 12.07 -17.41
C GLU A 25 11.17 11.60 -15.98
N LEU A 26 9.94 11.70 -15.45
CA LEU A 26 9.61 11.29 -14.09
C LEU A 26 8.77 10.03 -14.13
N ARG A 27 9.03 9.14 -13.18
CA ARG A 27 8.21 7.97 -12.92
C ARG A 27 7.23 8.26 -11.79
N VAL A 28 6.09 7.59 -11.81
CA VAL A 28 5.11 7.68 -10.74
C VAL A 28 4.58 6.28 -10.43
N ASN A 29 4.66 5.91 -9.18
CA ASN A 29 4.12 4.67 -8.67
C ASN A 29 3.43 4.94 -7.34
N ALA A 30 2.62 4.03 -6.88
CA ALA A 30 1.95 4.15 -5.59
C ALA A 30 2.07 2.83 -4.82
N VAL A 31 1.99 2.94 -3.52
CA VAL A 31 1.94 1.78 -2.62
C VAL A 31 0.59 1.82 -1.90
N ALA A 32 -0.10 0.70 -1.88
CA ALA A 32 -1.36 0.55 -1.17
C ALA A 32 -1.12 -0.41 0.00
N PRO A 33 -0.74 0.12 1.17
CA PRO A 33 -0.46 -0.73 2.33
C PRO A 33 -1.73 -1.19 3.02
N GLY A 34 -1.62 -2.28 3.76
CA GLY A 34 -2.65 -2.69 4.71
C GLY A 34 -2.40 -2.05 6.06
N PHE A 35 -2.57 -2.83 7.13
CA PHE A 35 -2.34 -2.33 8.49
C PHE A 35 -0.87 -2.45 8.85
N VAL A 36 -0.24 -1.31 9.07
CA VAL A 36 1.17 -1.21 9.44
C VAL A 36 1.28 -0.93 10.94
N ASP A 37 2.20 -1.60 11.61
CA ASP A 37 2.38 -1.51 13.07
C ASP A 37 3.10 -0.22 13.45
N THR A 38 2.43 0.90 13.26
CA THR A 38 2.91 2.21 13.66
C THR A 38 2.61 2.45 15.13
N GLU A 39 3.20 3.51 15.71
CA GLU A 39 2.94 3.87 17.10
C GLU A 39 1.45 4.09 17.38
N TRP A 40 0.74 4.70 16.42
CA TRP A 40 -0.70 4.92 16.56
C TRP A 40 -1.47 3.60 16.65
N GLN A 41 -1.10 2.61 15.85
CA GLN A 41 -1.73 1.29 15.89
C GLN A 41 -1.44 0.56 17.20
N LYS A 42 -0.25 0.76 17.78
CA LYS A 42 0.14 0.13 19.05
C LYS A 42 -0.68 0.63 20.23
N THR A 43 -1.28 1.80 20.13
CA THR A 43 -2.13 2.37 21.20
C THR A 43 -3.54 1.79 21.21
N LYS A 44 -3.94 1.05 20.18
CA LYS A 44 -5.28 0.46 20.11
C LYS A 44 -5.43 -0.69 21.11
N PRO A 45 -6.64 -0.88 21.67
CA PRO A 45 -6.91 -2.02 22.55
C PRO A 45 -6.57 -3.35 21.89
N ALA A 46 -6.12 -4.32 22.69
CA ALA A 46 -5.72 -5.64 22.21
C ALA A 46 -6.83 -6.34 21.43
N GLU A 47 -8.08 -6.16 21.84
CA GLU A 47 -9.24 -6.76 21.14
C GLU A 47 -9.38 -6.22 19.72
N ILE A 48 -9.21 -4.91 19.54
CA ILE A 48 -9.29 -4.27 18.23
C ILE A 48 -8.14 -4.75 17.35
N ARG A 49 -6.93 -4.82 17.90
CA ARG A 49 -5.78 -5.31 17.16
C ARG A 49 -5.98 -6.77 16.73
N ARG A 50 -6.53 -7.59 17.59
CA ARG A 50 -6.80 -8.99 17.27
C ARG A 50 -7.84 -9.12 16.15
N ASN A 51 -8.87 -8.29 16.17
CA ASN A 51 -9.87 -8.27 15.11
C ASN A 51 -9.27 -7.90 13.75
N ILE A 52 -8.33 -6.96 13.74
CA ILE A 52 -7.62 -6.57 12.53
C ILE A 52 -6.75 -7.73 12.04
N GLU A 53 -5.97 -8.33 12.96
CA GLU A 53 -5.10 -9.47 12.62
C GLU A 53 -5.90 -10.65 12.05
N ASN A 54 -7.11 -10.86 12.56
CA ASN A 54 -7.97 -11.92 12.07
C ASN A 54 -8.47 -11.69 10.63
N LYS A 55 -8.44 -10.45 10.16
CA LYS A 55 -8.84 -10.11 8.79
C LYS A 55 -7.68 -10.17 7.81
N VAL A 56 -6.46 -10.29 8.31
CA VAL A 56 -5.26 -10.37 7.49
C VAL A 56 -4.89 -11.84 7.32
N SER A 57 -4.70 -12.27 6.08
CA SER A 57 -4.38 -13.67 5.80
C SER A 57 -3.12 -14.13 6.53
N LEU A 58 -2.09 -13.28 6.60
CA LEU A 58 -0.87 -13.59 7.33
C LEU A 58 -1.03 -13.51 8.85
N GLY A 59 -2.15 -12.97 9.34
CA GLY A 59 -2.47 -12.97 10.76
C GLY A 59 -1.70 -11.97 11.60
N ARG A 60 -1.09 -10.96 11.00
CA ARG A 60 -0.31 -9.97 11.73
C ARG A 60 -0.30 -8.63 11.01
N PHE A 61 0.10 -7.58 11.75
CA PHE A 61 0.38 -6.28 11.15
C PHE A 61 1.67 -6.33 10.34
N CYS A 62 1.78 -5.42 9.39
CA CYS A 62 3.00 -5.22 8.62
C CYS A 62 4.03 -4.50 9.49
N ASP A 63 5.27 -4.97 9.50
CA ASP A 63 6.37 -4.24 10.12
C ASP A 63 6.69 -3.02 9.25
N PRO A 64 6.88 -1.82 9.83
CA PRO A 64 7.26 -0.64 9.05
C PRO A 64 8.47 -0.86 8.14
N ASP A 65 9.44 -1.66 8.56
CA ASP A 65 10.62 -1.96 7.74
C ASP A 65 10.26 -2.77 6.49
N GLU A 66 9.28 -3.66 6.60
CA GLU A 66 8.79 -4.42 5.45
C GLU A 66 8.18 -3.49 4.40
N LEU A 67 7.42 -2.50 4.86
CA LEU A 67 6.84 -1.52 3.95
C LEU A 67 7.91 -0.63 3.32
N ALA A 68 8.90 -0.23 4.11
CA ALA A 68 10.01 0.60 3.62
C ALA A 68 10.78 -0.09 2.49
N GLU A 69 10.92 -1.41 2.55
CA GLU A 69 11.58 -2.18 1.49
C GLU A 69 10.84 -2.07 0.16
N VAL A 70 9.52 -1.97 0.18
CA VAL A 70 8.72 -1.81 -1.05
C VAL A 70 9.00 -0.46 -1.70
N TYR A 71 9.04 0.61 -0.90
CA TYR A 71 9.38 1.94 -1.41
C TYR A 71 10.79 1.98 -1.98
N LYS A 72 11.73 1.35 -1.28
CA LYS A 72 13.12 1.27 -1.75
C LYS A 72 13.20 0.57 -3.10
N MET A 73 12.50 -0.54 -3.25
CA MET A 73 12.46 -1.27 -4.52
C MET A 73 11.92 -0.40 -5.65
N LEU A 74 10.85 0.33 -5.40
CA LEU A 74 10.24 1.20 -6.42
C LEU A 74 11.15 2.36 -6.80
N ILE A 75 11.92 2.89 -5.84
CA ILE A 75 12.88 3.97 -6.10
C ILE A 75 14.07 3.46 -6.89
N GLU A 76 14.62 2.32 -6.52
CA GLU A 76 15.84 1.79 -7.11
C GLU A 76 15.64 1.10 -8.45
N ASN A 77 14.48 0.48 -8.66
CA ASN A 77 14.18 -0.21 -9.91
C ASN A 77 13.51 0.76 -10.89
N SER A 78 14.30 1.27 -11.82
CA SER A 78 13.87 2.33 -12.73
C SER A 78 12.85 1.90 -13.79
N TYR A 79 12.51 0.63 -13.86
CA TYR A 79 11.55 0.16 -14.86
C TYR A 79 10.09 0.13 -14.36
N PHE A 80 9.86 0.38 -13.08
CA PHE A 80 8.50 0.55 -12.55
C PHE A 80 7.97 1.94 -12.90
N ASN A 81 6.81 1.99 -13.56
CA ASN A 81 6.15 3.24 -13.86
C ASN A 81 4.65 3.01 -14.02
N GLY A 82 3.85 3.75 -13.28
CA GLY A 82 2.40 3.63 -13.35
C GLY A 82 1.84 2.45 -12.57
N GLU A 83 2.59 1.89 -11.63
CA GLU A 83 2.17 0.73 -10.87
C GLU A 83 1.60 1.11 -9.51
N VAL A 84 0.63 0.33 -9.05
CA VAL A 84 0.14 0.41 -7.67
C VAL A 84 0.43 -0.94 -7.02
N VAL A 85 1.35 -0.93 -6.05
CA VAL A 85 1.79 -2.16 -5.39
C VAL A 85 1.00 -2.34 -4.09
N VAL A 86 0.23 -3.42 -4.02
CA VAL A 86 -0.57 -3.74 -2.83
C VAL A 86 0.29 -4.55 -1.87
N VAL A 87 0.38 -4.08 -0.63
CA VAL A 87 1.18 -4.72 0.44
C VAL A 87 0.31 -4.79 1.68
N ASP A 88 -0.56 -5.78 1.74
CA ASP A 88 -1.60 -5.85 2.77
C ASP A 88 -1.67 -7.20 3.51
N GLY A 89 -0.70 -8.07 3.29
CA GLY A 89 -0.66 -9.37 3.95
C GLY A 89 -1.85 -10.26 3.60
N GLY A 90 -2.53 -9.98 2.49
CA GLY A 90 -3.70 -10.74 2.08
C GLY A 90 -4.99 -10.32 2.80
N TYR A 91 -5.09 -9.07 3.21
CA TYR A 91 -6.27 -8.59 3.91
C TYR A 91 -7.57 -8.90 3.20
N SER A 92 -7.59 -8.79 1.88
CA SER A 92 -8.80 -9.02 1.08
C SER A 92 -9.11 -10.49 0.82
N TYR A 93 -8.26 -11.41 1.28
CA TYR A 93 -8.34 -12.84 0.94
C TYR A 93 -8.49 -13.76 2.15
N LYS A 94 -8.88 -13.22 3.28
CA LYS A 94 -9.10 -14.06 4.45
C LYS A 94 -10.57 -14.21 4.81
#